data_40b064d4eb2a33fc76370e0d512ddfdf
#
_entry.id   40b064d4eb2a33fc76370e0d512ddfdf
#
_cell.length_a   1.000
_cell.length_b   1.000
_cell.length_c   1.000
_cell.angle_alpha   90.00
_cell.angle_beta   90.00
_cell.angle_gamma   90.00
#
_symmetry.space_group_name_H-M   'P 1'
#
loop_
_entity.id
_entity.type
_entity.pdbx_description
1 polymer ?
#
loop_
_entity_poly.entity_id
_entity_poly.type
_entity_poly.pdbx_seq_one_letter_code
_entity_poly.pdbx_strand_id
1 'polypeptide(L)'
;MTHTSPLTAAVMLAVGLGMVVAVVPAGAGTTAEGIAHARSAIEGRRAKPAFKPPGAPFDAAKCAAGKKMLSIPHASGIPFLKGLIEREIIAGKEVGLVVQEWQNQGQPSQWLQGMEFGIHNGFHIIDLISGIDPKTLEPQLRAASAVGVKTMVSHFYDPSQTANPMVAASLSVSFNTVGKLLADWVIVRTNGKANVVLVVTDEVVSTAPLVRGFEDELKGNCPECKILQRINTGAMEWSTKIRPSVQAALLANPSVNFVVPIYDSMVQFVVPAVQITGRQSTVKIATFNGTPFVLDYIREGKVDVDIGESLDWIAHATIDGYLRADCGLPVPKNIGVPFYIFDASNVRDAGVPASFDKGYGDAYKQGFRSLWMLK
;
A
#
# COMPACT_ATOMS: atom_id res chain seq x y z
N MET A 1 -7.04 -23.71 99.14
CA MET A 1 -7.27 -22.24 99.14
C MET A 1 -6.29 -21.66 98.09
N THR A 2 -6.67 -21.51 96.94
CA THR A 2 -5.91 -20.74 95.94
C THR A 2 -6.84 -20.39 94.75
N HIS A 3 -7.15 -19.12 94.64
CA HIS A 3 -7.96 -18.55 93.58
C HIS A 3 -7.13 -18.41 92.37
N THR A 4 -7.63 -18.88 91.24
CA THR A 4 -7.10 -18.57 89.89
C THR A 4 -8.17 -17.84 89.06
N SER A 5 -7.88 -16.60 88.71
CA SER A 5 -8.71 -15.83 87.82
C SER A 5 -8.36 -16.14 86.35
N PRO A 6 -9.30 -16.14 85.41
CA PRO A 6 -8.99 -16.33 83.99
C PRO A 6 -8.71 -15.02 83.26
N LEU A 7 -7.64 -15.00 82.46
CA LEU A 7 -7.35 -13.95 81.48
C LEU A 7 -8.26 -14.05 80.21
N THR A 8 -8.96 -13.00 79.97
CA THR A 8 -9.73 -12.79 78.69
C THR A 8 -8.81 -12.31 77.58
N ALA A 9 -8.63 -13.14 76.59
CA ALA A 9 -7.91 -12.74 75.33
C ALA A 9 -8.88 -12.05 74.37
N ALA A 10 -8.64 -10.81 74.09
CA ALA A 10 -9.34 -10.05 73.01
C ALA A 10 -8.76 -10.38 71.64
N VAL A 11 -9.56 -11.01 70.80
CA VAL A 11 -9.21 -11.22 69.37
C VAL A 11 -9.60 -9.97 68.60
N MET A 12 -8.61 -9.23 68.12
CA MET A 12 -8.81 -8.14 67.10
C MET A 12 -8.98 -8.76 65.71
N LEU A 13 -10.18 -8.62 65.17
CA LEU A 13 -10.46 -8.95 63.74
C LEU A 13 -10.00 -7.79 62.88
N ALA A 14 -8.88 -7.92 62.14
CA ALA A 14 -8.47 -6.99 61.12
C ALA A 14 -9.25 -7.26 59.81
N VAL A 15 -10.24 -6.41 59.52
CA VAL A 15 -10.93 -6.42 58.22
C VAL A 15 -10.01 -5.74 57.16
N GLY A 16 -9.31 -6.56 56.38
CA GLY A 16 -8.57 -6.10 55.22
C GLY A 16 -9.53 -5.74 54.10
N LEU A 17 -9.67 -4.45 53.82
CA LEU A 17 -10.35 -3.94 52.63
C LEU A 17 -9.46 -4.24 51.39
N GLY A 18 -9.70 -5.38 50.76
CA GLY A 18 -9.08 -5.69 49.45
C GLY A 18 -9.66 -4.78 48.36
N MET A 19 -8.89 -3.80 47.92
CA MET A 19 -9.19 -3.08 46.70
C MET A 19 -9.09 -4.06 45.52
N VAL A 20 -10.22 -4.53 45.03
CA VAL A 20 -10.29 -5.21 43.73
C VAL A 20 -10.09 -4.14 42.65
N VAL A 21 -8.87 -4.01 42.17
CA VAL A 21 -8.61 -3.26 40.93
C VAL A 21 -9.22 -4.08 39.79
N ALA A 22 -10.40 -3.67 39.34
CA ALA A 22 -10.99 -4.21 38.13
C ALA A 22 -10.07 -3.82 36.99
N VAL A 23 -9.31 -4.78 36.43
CA VAL A 23 -8.65 -4.63 35.14
C VAL A 23 -9.77 -4.53 34.11
N VAL A 24 -10.13 -3.29 33.76
CA VAL A 24 -11.00 -3.03 32.61
C VAL A 24 -10.18 -3.48 31.39
N PRO A 25 -10.63 -4.47 30.58
CA PRO A 25 -9.98 -4.77 29.33
C PRO A 25 -9.98 -3.47 28.50
N ALA A 26 -8.87 -3.16 27.84
CA ALA A 26 -8.80 -2.05 26.90
C ALA A 26 -9.90 -2.27 25.84
N GLY A 27 -11.09 -1.74 26.10
CA GLY A 27 -12.26 -1.88 25.27
C GLY A 27 -12.06 -1.10 23.97
N ALA A 28 -12.65 -1.58 22.88
CA ALA A 28 -12.84 -0.79 21.68
C ALA A 28 -13.37 0.60 22.09
N GLY A 29 -12.71 1.67 21.60
CA GLY A 29 -13.11 3.04 21.89
C GLY A 29 -14.58 3.26 21.55
N THR A 30 -15.20 4.28 22.13
CA THR A 30 -16.57 4.65 21.73
C THR A 30 -16.58 5.03 20.24
N THR A 31 -17.72 4.84 19.57
CA THR A 31 -17.87 5.22 18.15
C THR A 31 -17.44 6.68 17.88
N ALA A 32 -17.70 7.58 18.83
CA ALA A 32 -17.30 8.99 18.71
C ALA A 32 -15.77 9.18 18.78
N GLU A 33 -15.09 8.48 19.69
CA GLU A 33 -13.62 8.51 19.80
C GLU A 33 -12.97 7.89 18.56
N GLY A 34 -13.50 6.77 18.05
CA GLY A 34 -13.04 6.14 16.82
C GLY A 34 -13.18 7.05 15.60
N ILE A 35 -14.31 7.76 15.45
CA ILE A 35 -14.50 8.74 14.37
C ILE A 35 -13.52 9.92 14.51
N ALA A 36 -13.25 10.40 15.72
CA ALA A 36 -12.30 11.48 15.96
C ALA A 36 -10.86 11.04 15.61
N HIS A 37 -10.47 9.82 16.02
CA HIS A 37 -9.20 9.20 15.63
C HIS A 37 -9.04 9.15 14.11
N ALA A 38 -10.01 8.54 13.43
CA ALA A 38 -10.01 8.37 11.98
C ALA A 38 -9.94 9.71 11.24
N ARG A 39 -10.68 10.73 11.72
CA ARG A 39 -10.63 12.09 11.16
C ARG A 39 -9.23 12.71 11.31
N SER A 40 -8.60 12.57 12.45
CA SER A 40 -7.23 13.07 12.69
C SER A 40 -6.21 12.40 11.76
N ALA A 41 -6.32 11.08 11.55
CA ALA A 41 -5.45 10.34 10.64
C ALA A 41 -5.58 10.82 9.18
N ILE A 42 -6.82 11.07 8.72
CA ILE A 42 -7.12 11.61 7.40
C ILE A 42 -6.54 13.02 7.24
N GLU A 43 -6.81 13.94 8.19
CA GLU A 43 -6.32 15.32 8.12
C GLU A 43 -4.80 15.40 8.08
N GLY A 44 -4.11 14.49 8.77
CA GLY A 44 -2.65 14.36 8.72
C GLY A 44 -2.08 14.01 7.33
N ARG A 45 -2.93 13.66 6.35
CA ARG A 45 -2.54 13.28 4.97
C ARG A 45 -3.08 14.23 3.89
N ARG A 46 -3.57 15.40 4.28
CA ARG A 46 -4.12 16.40 3.34
C ARG A 46 -3.14 17.51 2.96
N ALA A 47 -2.09 17.73 3.73
CA ALA A 47 -1.03 18.67 3.36
C ALA A 47 -0.16 18.11 2.25
N LYS A 48 0.27 18.95 1.31
CA LYS A 48 1.21 18.55 0.27
C LYS A 48 2.47 17.96 0.91
N PRO A 49 2.90 16.75 0.48
CA PRO A 49 4.03 16.08 1.10
C PRO A 49 5.35 16.84 0.97
N ALA A 50 6.12 16.89 2.05
CA ALA A 50 7.48 17.42 2.04
C ALA A 50 8.48 16.30 1.69
N PHE A 51 9.51 16.63 0.91
CA PHE A 51 10.58 15.69 0.60
C PHE A 51 11.48 15.47 1.81
N LYS A 52 11.73 14.21 2.14
CA LYS A 52 12.72 13.78 3.13
C LYS A 52 13.75 12.91 2.41
N PRO A 53 15.03 13.30 2.37
CA PRO A 53 16.06 12.50 1.70
C PRO A 53 16.15 11.09 2.30
N PRO A 54 16.15 10.03 1.48
CA PRO A 54 16.27 8.64 1.95
C PRO A 54 17.70 8.28 2.42
N GLY A 55 18.67 9.16 2.21
CA GLY A 55 20.06 8.97 2.60
C GLY A 55 20.94 10.16 2.23
N ALA A 56 22.27 9.99 2.33
CA ALA A 56 23.22 11.02 1.94
C ALA A 56 23.21 11.22 0.40
N PRO A 57 23.53 12.45 -0.09
CA PRO A 57 23.71 12.70 -1.51
C PRO A 57 24.83 11.85 -2.13
N PHE A 58 24.71 11.50 -3.40
CA PHE A 58 25.70 10.75 -4.15
C PHE A 58 25.62 11.07 -5.65
N ASP A 59 26.71 10.82 -6.38
CA ASP A 59 26.76 10.99 -7.83
C ASP A 59 26.01 9.84 -8.53
N ALA A 60 24.71 10.03 -8.72
CA ALA A 60 23.85 9.02 -9.31
C ALA A 60 24.19 8.74 -10.77
N ALA A 61 24.62 9.76 -11.54
CA ALA A 61 25.00 9.59 -12.93
C ALA A 61 26.26 8.71 -13.05
N LYS A 62 27.22 8.86 -12.15
CA LYS A 62 28.39 7.98 -12.10
C LYS A 62 27.99 6.54 -11.74
N CYS A 63 27.08 6.35 -10.79
CA CYS A 63 26.54 5.04 -10.44
C CYS A 63 25.79 4.37 -11.59
N ALA A 64 25.05 5.13 -12.38
CA ALA A 64 24.24 4.64 -13.50
C ALA A 64 25.03 4.41 -14.78
N ALA A 65 26.25 4.95 -14.88
CA ALA A 65 27.04 4.95 -16.12
C ALA A 65 27.19 3.56 -16.74
N GLY A 66 26.72 3.40 -17.98
CA GLY A 66 26.79 2.15 -18.75
C GLY A 66 25.85 1.05 -18.27
N LYS A 67 24.96 1.33 -17.31
CA LYS A 67 24.06 0.31 -16.75
C LYS A 67 22.71 0.27 -17.41
N LYS A 68 22.10 -0.93 -17.36
CA LYS A 68 20.74 -1.18 -17.84
C LYS A 68 19.93 -1.91 -16.77
N MET A 69 18.68 -1.52 -16.58
CA MET A 69 17.72 -2.14 -15.72
C MET A 69 16.56 -2.73 -16.53
N LEU A 70 16.17 -3.96 -16.23
CA LEU A 70 14.98 -4.59 -16.77
C LEU A 70 13.89 -4.60 -15.70
N SER A 71 12.78 -3.93 -15.96
CA SER A 71 11.60 -3.94 -15.08
C SER A 71 10.63 -5.03 -15.53
N ILE A 72 10.34 -6.00 -14.65
CA ILE A 72 9.39 -7.10 -14.89
C ILE A 72 8.18 -6.87 -14.01
N PRO A 73 7.06 -6.32 -14.55
CA PRO A 73 5.82 -6.16 -13.80
C PRO A 73 5.09 -7.48 -13.60
N HIS A 74 4.19 -7.54 -12.61
CA HIS A 74 3.25 -8.66 -12.49
C HIS A 74 2.51 -8.90 -13.82
N ALA A 75 1.92 -7.84 -14.40
CA ALA A 75 1.37 -7.85 -15.75
C ALA A 75 1.38 -6.43 -16.33
N SER A 76 1.85 -6.28 -17.57
CA SER A 76 2.00 -4.98 -18.24
C SER A 76 0.67 -4.26 -18.50
N GLY A 77 -0.45 -4.99 -18.54
CA GLY A 77 -1.79 -4.42 -18.76
C GLY A 77 -2.44 -3.78 -17.52
N ILE A 78 -1.83 -3.90 -16.32
CA ILE A 78 -2.36 -3.29 -15.09
C ILE A 78 -2.02 -1.78 -15.11
N PRO A 79 -3.02 -0.85 -15.09
CA PRO A 79 -2.79 0.59 -15.28
C PRO A 79 -1.77 1.20 -14.33
N PHE A 80 -1.79 0.82 -13.04
CA PHE A 80 -0.81 1.25 -12.06
C PHE A 80 0.63 0.86 -12.46
N LEU A 81 0.85 -0.42 -12.81
CA LEU A 81 2.19 -0.93 -13.15
C LEU A 81 2.72 -0.30 -14.43
N LYS A 82 1.85 -0.17 -15.45
CA LYS A 82 2.20 0.54 -16.69
C LYS A 82 2.66 1.97 -16.41
N GLY A 83 1.88 2.73 -15.63
CA GLY A 83 2.21 4.10 -15.27
C GLY A 83 3.50 4.20 -14.45
N LEU A 84 3.73 3.29 -13.51
CA LEU A 84 4.94 3.27 -12.68
C LEU A 84 6.18 3.05 -13.55
N ILE A 85 6.18 2.07 -14.45
CA ILE A 85 7.32 1.79 -15.32
C ILE A 85 7.58 2.95 -16.31
N GLU A 86 6.55 3.57 -16.86
CA GLU A 86 6.71 4.77 -17.67
C GLU A 86 7.44 5.89 -16.90
N ARG A 87 7.17 6.04 -15.60
CA ARG A 87 7.87 7.01 -14.74
C ARG A 87 9.29 6.55 -14.39
N GLU A 88 9.54 5.25 -14.18
CA GLU A 88 10.90 4.72 -13.99
C GLU A 88 11.80 4.95 -15.20
N ILE A 89 11.27 4.78 -16.42
CA ILE A 89 11.99 5.09 -17.64
C ILE A 89 12.38 6.58 -17.69
N ILE A 90 11.50 7.48 -17.24
CA ILE A 90 11.77 8.92 -17.20
C ILE A 90 12.81 9.23 -16.12
N ALA A 91 12.63 8.75 -14.89
CA ALA A 91 13.56 8.96 -13.78
C ALA A 91 14.95 8.37 -14.07
N GLY A 92 15.00 7.19 -14.70
CA GLY A 92 16.25 6.56 -15.14
C GLY A 92 17.02 7.42 -16.12
N LYS A 93 16.34 8.06 -17.10
CA LYS A 93 16.96 8.97 -18.07
C LYS A 93 17.63 10.17 -17.42
N GLU A 94 17.11 10.69 -16.29
CA GLU A 94 17.70 11.83 -15.60
C GLU A 94 19.11 11.55 -15.09
N VAL A 95 19.41 10.28 -14.76
CA VAL A 95 20.71 9.83 -14.26
C VAL A 95 21.53 9.03 -15.29
N GLY A 96 21.01 8.87 -16.52
CA GLY A 96 21.67 8.10 -17.57
C GLY A 96 21.52 6.58 -17.44
N LEU A 97 20.61 6.08 -16.61
CA LEU A 97 20.24 4.66 -16.52
C LEU A 97 19.27 4.30 -17.65
N VAL A 98 19.57 3.25 -18.42
CA VAL A 98 18.64 2.70 -19.40
C VAL A 98 17.67 1.76 -18.69
N VAL A 99 16.39 2.11 -18.65
CA VAL A 99 15.32 1.27 -18.11
C VAL A 99 14.49 0.70 -19.25
N GLN A 100 14.25 -0.61 -19.23
CA GLN A 100 13.44 -1.33 -20.21
C GLN A 100 12.40 -2.16 -19.51
N GLU A 101 11.16 -2.15 -20.01
CA GLU A 101 10.10 -3.06 -19.55
C GLU A 101 10.18 -4.41 -20.26
N TRP A 102 9.98 -5.50 -19.48
CA TRP A 102 9.64 -6.80 -20.01
C TRP A 102 8.12 -6.93 -20.13
N GLN A 103 7.62 -6.79 -21.35
CA GLN A 103 6.18 -6.89 -21.62
C GLN A 103 5.68 -8.31 -21.37
N ASN A 104 4.64 -8.43 -20.53
CA ASN A 104 4.04 -9.73 -20.20
C ASN A 104 2.55 -9.60 -19.85
N GLN A 105 1.86 -10.75 -19.83
CA GLN A 105 0.43 -10.86 -19.54
C GLN A 105 0.17 -11.48 -18.15
N GLY A 106 1.16 -11.53 -17.26
CA GLY A 106 1.03 -12.06 -15.91
C GLY A 106 1.14 -13.58 -15.81
N GLN A 107 1.63 -14.25 -16.87
CA GLN A 107 1.85 -15.69 -16.81
C GLN A 107 3.21 -16.00 -16.17
N PRO A 108 3.30 -16.97 -15.23
CA PRO A 108 4.55 -17.33 -14.58
C PRO A 108 5.68 -17.69 -15.56
N SER A 109 5.37 -18.36 -16.68
CA SER A 109 6.34 -18.67 -17.72
C SER A 109 6.94 -17.42 -18.37
N GLN A 110 6.19 -16.33 -18.45
CA GLN A 110 6.68 -15.07 -19.02
C GLN A 110 7.61 -14.33 -18.04
N TRP A 111 7.38 -14.45 -16.73
CA TRP A 111 8.31 -13.92 -15.72
C TRP A 111 9.65 -14.67 -15.76
N LEU A 112 9.61 -16.02 -15.89
CA LEU A 112 10.80 -16.85 -16.08
C LEU A 112 11.58 -16.40 -17.32
N GLN A 113 10.89 -16.22 -18.47
CA GLN A 113 11.49 -15.73 -19.71
C GLN A 113 12.09 -14.32 -19.55
N GLY A 114 11.44 -13.43 -18.79
CA GLY A 114 11.95 -12.10 -18.49
C GLY A 114 13.25 -12.16 -17.67
N MET A 115 13.31 -13.02 -16.66
CA MET A 115 14.54 -13.25 -15.89
C MET A 115 15.68 -13.76 -16.79
N GLU A 116 15.43 -14.80 -17.59
CA GLU A 116 16.42 -15.34 -18.54
C GLU A 116 16.88 -14.28 -19.54
N PHE A 117 15.94 -13.48 -20.07
CA PHE A 117 16.29 -12.38 -20.96
C PHE A 117 17.21 -11.36 -20.28
N GLY A 118 16.90 -10.93 -19.06
CA GLY A 118 17.73 -10.00 -18.29
C GLY A 118 19.12 -10.54 -18.00
N ILE A 119 19.23 -11.83 -17.64
CA ILE A 119 20.49 -12.51 -17.37
C ILE A 119 21.42 -12.54 -18.59
N HIS A 120 20.88 -12.76 -19.79
CA HIS A 120 21.67 -13.02 -21.00
C HIS A 120 21.85 -11.79 -21.93
N ASN A 121 21.17 -10.66 -21.68
CA ASN A 121 21.18 -9.49 -22.58
C ASN A 121 21.86 -8.24 -21.97
N GLY A 122 22.79 -8.46 -21.05
CA GLY A 122 23.65 -7.37 -20.53
C GLY A 122 22.90 -6.39 -19.64
N PHE A 123 21.86 -6.83 -18.95
CA PHE A 123 21.26 -6.06 -17.86
C PHE A 123 22.09 -6.23 -16.60
N HIS A 124 22.14 -5.19 -15.78
CA HIS A 124 22.87 -5.16 -14.53
C HIS A 124 21.91 -5.32 -13.34
N ILE A 125 20.66 -4.90 -13.54
CA ILE A 125 19.61 -4.88 -12.55
C ILE A 125 18.36 -5.48 -13.19
N ILE A 126 17.68 -6.37 -12.46
CA ILE A 126 16.32 -6.84 -12.76
C ILE A 126 15.44 -6.42 -11.60
N ASP A 127 14.38 -5.66 -11.89
CA ASP A 127 13.37 -5.27 -10.93
C ASP A 127 12.11 -6.12 -11.10
N LEU A 128 11.71 -6.82 -10.04
CA LEU A 128 10.43 -7.50 -9.95
C LEU A 128 9.42 -6.55 -9.30
N ILE A 129 8.55 -5.96 -10.12
CA ILE A 129 7.60 -4.95 -9.66
C ILE A 129 6.30 -5.62 -9.23
N SER A 130 5.90 -5.39 -8.00
CA SER A 130 4.57 -5.66 -7.44
C SER A 130 3.90 -6.97 -7.90
N GLY A 131 3.80 -7.95 -7.03
CA GLY A 131 2.98 -9.15 -7.24
C GLY A 131 3.73 -10.42 -7.65
N ILE A 132 4.98 -10.33 -8.12
CA ILE A 132 5.78 -11.53 -8.42
C ILE A 132 6.54 -11.95 -7.16
N ASP A 133 6.13 -13.04 -6.51
CA ASP A 133 6.87 -13.54 -5.33
C ASP A 133 8.24 -14.09 -5.78
N PRO A 134 9.35 -13.50 -5.31
CA PRO A 134 10.70 -13.96 -5.61
C PRO A 134 10.94 -15.44 -5.29
N LYS A 135 10.19 -16.02 -4.35
CA LYS A 135 10.26 -17.48 -4.05
C LYS A 135 9.92 -18.35 -5.23
N THR A 136 9.05 -17.88 -6.12
CA THR A 136 8.69 -18.64 -7.34
C THR A 136 9.77 -18.63 -8.41
N LEU A 137 10.78 -17.76 -8.26
CA LEU A 137 11.87 -17.53 -9.21
C LEU A 137 13.26 -17.85 -8.63
N GLU A 138 13.34 -18.63 -7.54
CA GLU A 138 14.61 -18.91 -6.86
C GLU A 138 15.73 -19.46 -7.78
N PRO A 139 15.48 -20.38 -8.72
CA PRO A 139 16.51 -20.82 -9.66
C PRO A 139 17.09 -19.66 -10.50
N GLN A 140 16.22 -18.76 -10.98
CA GLN A 140 16.62 -17.60 -11.79
C GLN A 140 17.34 -16.54 -10.94
N LEU A 141 16.94 -16.35 -9.69
CA LEU A 141 17.65 -15.46 -8.75
C LEU A 141 19.08 -15.93 -8.53
N ARG A 142 19.29 -17.26 -8.36
CA ARG A 142 20.63 -17.83 -8.25
C ARG A 142 21.44 -17.65 -9.53
N ALA A 143 20.83 -17.91 -10.69
CA ALA A 143 21.48 -17.73 -11.99
C ALA A 143 21.87 -16.28 -12.24
N ALA A 144 20.99 -15.31 -11.94
CA ALA A 144 21.28 -13.89 -12.05
C ALA A 144 22.47 -13.49 -11.16
N SER A 145 22.43 -13.92 -9.89
CA SER A 145 23.51 -13.64 -8.93
C SER A 145 24.86 -14.23 -9.37
N ALA A 146 24.86 -15.43 -9.94
CA ALA A 146 26.08 -16.11 -10.40
C ALA A 146 26.81 -15.36 -11.52
N VAL A 147 26.12 -14.57 -12.31
CA VAL A 147 26.69 -13.72 -13.39
C VAL A 147 26.78 -12.25 -13.00
N GLY A 148 26.51 -11.90 -11.73
CA GLY A 148 26.62 -10.53 -11.23
C GLY A 148 25.41 -9.63 -11.52
N VAL A 149 24.30 -10.16 -12.07
CA VAL A 149 23.04 -9.43 -12.24
C VAL A 149 22.31 -9.35 -10.90
N LYS A 150 21.99 -8.15 -10.44
CA LYS A 150 21.29 -7.93 -9.18
C LYS A 150 19.78 -7.97 -9.41
N THR A 151 19.08 -8.88 -8.73
CA THR A 151 17.63 -8.86 -8.71
C THR A 151 17.14 -8.07 -7.49
N MET A 152 16.22 -7.19 -7.70
CA MET A 152 15.62 -6.34 -6.67
C MET A 152 14.10 -6.43 -6.75
N VAL A 153 13.40 -5.98 -5.71
CA VAL A 153 11.93 -5.91 -5.68
C VAL A 153 11.48 -4.52 -5.25
N SER A 154 10.52 -3.98 -5.97
CA SER A 154 9.91 -2.69 -5.67
C SER A 154 8.41 -2.81 -5.49
N HIS A 155 7.83 -1.97 -4.63
CA HIS A 155 6.39 -1.90 -4.36
C HIS A 155 5.75 -3.27 -4.07
N PHE A 156 6.45 -4.11 -3.30
CA PHE A 156 6.09 -5.51 -3.10
C PHE A 156 5.87 -5.88 -1.63
N TYR A 157 6.81 -5.55 -0.74
CA TYR A 157 6.72 -5.86 0.69
C TYR A 157 6.24 -4.66 1.50
N ASP A 158 5.56 -4.95 2.62
CA ASP A 158 5.42 -4.01 3.73
C ASP A 158 6.70 -4.04 4.58
N PRO A 159 7.12 -2.92 5.22
CA PRO A 159 8.31 -2.91 6.10
C PRO A 159 8.28 -3.92 7.25
N SER A 160 7.09 -4.41 7.63
CA SER A 160 6.93 -5.49 8.64
C SER A 160 7.22 -6.89 8.11
N GLN A 161 7.32 -7.06 6.79
CA GLN A 161 7.60 -8.35 6.16
C GLN A 161 9.10 -8.54 5.95
N THR A 162 9.54 -9.80 5.97
CA THR A 162 10.93 -10.17 5.67
C THR A 162 11.07 -10.38 4.17
N ALA A 163 11.95 -9.60 3.54
CA ALA A 163 12.26 -9.78 2.12
C ALA A 163 12.97 -11.11 1.87
N ASN A 164 12.84 -11.65 0.66
CA ASN A 164 13.58 -12.82 0.23
C ASN A 164 15.09 -12.54 0.30
N PRO A 165 15.90 -13.37 0.99
CA PRO A 165 17.34 -13.10 1.17
C PRO A 165 18.15 -13.14 -0.12
N MET A 166 17.61 -13.65 -1.22
CA MET A 166 18.29 -13.68 -2.52
C MET A 166 18.10 -12.42 -3.35
N VAL A 167 17.22 -11.49 -2.93
CA VAL A 167 17.13 -10.19 -3.59
C VAL A 167 18.15 -9.22 -3.00
N ALA A 168 18.82 -8.45 -3.86
CA ALA A 168 19.87 -7.52 -3.47
C ALA A 168 19.31 -6.29 -2.72
N ALA A 169 18.09 -5.89 -3.03
CA ALA A 169 17.36 -4.84 -2.30
C ALA A 169 15.84 -5.05 -2.37
N SER A 170 15.15 -4.57 -1.35
CA SER A 170 13.71 -4.52 -1.29
C SER A 170 13.26 -3.11 -0.93
N LEU A 171 12.48 -2.51 -1.80
CA LEU A 171 11.95 -1.16 -1.64
C LEU A 171 10.48 -1.26 -1.22
N SER A 172 10.25 -1.26 0.10
CA SER A 172 8.95 -1.54 0.69
C SER A 172 8.05 -0.30 0.76
N VAL A 173 6.74 -0.54 0.75
CA VAL A 173 5.68 0.46 0.97
C VAL A 173 4.89 0.08 2.22
N SER A 174 4.46 1.06 3.01
CA SER A 174 3.73 0.81 4.27
C SER A 174 2.26 0.41 4.00
N PHE A 175 2.03 -0.76 3.41
CA PHE A 175 0.70 -1.25 3.04
C PHE A 175 -0.24 -1.39 4.25
N ASN A 176 0.27 -1.75 5.42
CA ASN A 176 -0.54 -1.75 6.64
C ASN A 176 -1.11 -0.36 6.95
N THR A 177 -0.30 0.70 6.78
CA THR A 177 -0.77 2.09 6.95
C THR A 177 -1.84 2.45 5.92
N VAL A 178 -1.72 1.99 4.68
CA VAL A 178 -2.75 2.18 3.65
C VAL A 178 -4.08 1.57 4.10
N GLY A 179 -4.05 0.31 4.57
CA GLY A 179 -5.24 -0.36 5.07
C GLY A 179 -5.94 0.43 6.17
N LYS A 180 -5.17 0.96 7.14
CA LYS A 180 -5.71 1.82 8.20
C LYS A 180 -6.36 3.09 7.63
N LEU A 181 -5.70 3.80 6.72
CA LEU A 181 -6.25 5.01 6.12
C LEU A 181 -7.54 4.76 5.32
N LEU A 182 -7.63 3.62 4.64
CA LEU A 182 -8.88 3.19 3.97
C LEU A 182 -10.00 2.96 4.98
N ALA A 183 -9.70 2.29 6.10
CA ALA A 183 -10.66 2.08 7.18
C ALA A 183 -11.08 3.40 7.84
N ASP A 184 -10.12 4.28 8.14
CA ASP A 184 -10.37 5.62 8.69
C ASP A 184 -11.33 6.42 7.80
N TRP A 185 -11.10 6.39 6.47
CA TRP A 185 -12.01 7.04 5.53
C TRP A 185 -13.42 6.48 5.61
N VAL A 186 -13.54 5.15 5.57
CA VAL A 186 -14.83 4.47 5.63
C VAL A 186 -15.56 4.77 6.95
N ILE A 187 -14.85 4.78 8.09
CA ILE A 187 -15.41 5.13 9.40
C ILE A 187 -16.00 6.56 9.39
N VAL A 188 -15.22 7.54 8.92
CA VAL A 188 -15.66 8.94 8.89
C VAL A 188 -16.84 9.14 7.95
N ARG A 189 -16.78 8.55 6.75
CA ARG A 189 -17.79 8.74 5.71
C ARG A 189 -19.15 8.09 6.03
N THR A 190 -19.14 7.09 6.90
CA THR A 190 -20.38 6.38 7.32
C THR A 190 -20.81 6.76 8.73
N ASN A 191 -20.11 7.70 9.37
CA ASN A 191 -20.32 8.06 10.77
C ASN A 191 -20.33 6.82 11.68
N GLY A 192 -19.36 5.92 11.47
CA GLY A 192 -19.18 4.70 12.25
C GLY A 192 -20.15 3.57 11.95
N LYS A 193 -20.82 3.58 10.79
CA LYS A 193 -21.83 2.57 10.40
C LYS A 193 -21.55 1.97 9.02
N ALA A 194 -20.30 1.56 8.81
CA ALA A 194 -19.90 0.97 7.54
C ALA A 194 -20.37 -0.48 7.40
N ASN A 195 -20.92 -0.79 6.24
CA ASN A 195 -21.18 -2.14 5.75
C ASN A 195 -20.40 -2.33 4.44
N VAL A 196 -19.26 -3.04 4.54
CA VAL A 196 -18.24 -3.05 3.49
C VAL A 196 -18.29 -4.34 2.68
N VAL A 197 -18.14 -4.21 1.36
CA VAL A 197 -17.64 -5.28 0.48
C VAL A 197 -16.17 -4.99 0.21
N LEU A 198 -15.29 -5.89 0.67
CA LEU A 198 -13.84 -5.79 0.48
C LEU A 198 -13.42 -6.64 -0.72
N VAL A 199 -12.76 -6.03 -1.72
CA VAL A 199 -12.28 -6.72 -2.93
C VAL A 199 -10.76 -6.81 -2.88
N VAL A 200 -10.23 -8.03 -2.89
CA VAL A 200 -8.82 -8.35 -2.63
C VAL A 200 -8.21 -9.27 -3.69
N THR A 201 -6.88 -9.38 -3.66
CA THR A 201 -6.07 -10.29 -4.48
C THR A 201 -5.03 -10.95 -3.58
N ASP A 202 -5.37 -12.08 -2.97
CA ASP A 202 -4.55 -12.71 -1.92
C ASP A 202 -3.21 -13.28 -2.42
N GLU A 203 -3.08 -13.53 -3.71
CA GLU A 203 -1.82 -13.97 -4.30
C GLU A 203 -0.73 -12.90 -4.28
N VAL A 204 -1.11 -11.63 -4.13
CA VAL A 204 -0.17 -10.51 -4.04
C VAL A 204 0.26 -10.32 -2.58
N VAL A 205 1.56 -10.43 -2.32
CA VAL A 205 2.14 -10.46 -0.96
C VAL A 205 1.80 -9.22 -0.12
N SER A 206 1.66 -8.06 -0.75
CA SER A 206 1.26 -6.80 -0.08
C SER A 206 -0.21 -6.78 0.35
N THR A 207 -1.06 -7.67 -0.15
CA THR A 207 -2.47 -7.76 0.25
C THR A 207 -2.63 -8.07 1.74
N ALA A 208 -1.86 -9.02 2.27
CA ALA A 208 -2.01 -9.46 3.66
C ALA A 208 -1.78 -8.33 4.69
N PRO A 209 -0.68 -7.54 4.64
CA PRO A 209 -0.50 -6.41 5.56
C PRO A 209 -1.53 -5.29 5.34
N LEU A 210 -1.96 -5.02 4.10
CA LEU A 210 -2.99 -4.02 3.80
C LEU A 210 -4.33 -4.40 4.43
N VAL A 211 -4.80 -5.62 4.16
CA VAL A 211 -6.07 -6.13 4.71
C VAL A 211 -6.03 -6.16 6.23
N ARG A 212 -4.91 -6.62 6.82
CA ARG A 212 -4.74 -6.59 8.27
C ARG A 212 -4.87 -5.17 8.83
N GLY A 213 -4.22 -4.18 8.21
CA GLY A 213 -4.36 -2.79 8.62
C GLY A 213 -5.81 -2.30 8.58
N PHE A 214 -6.55 -2.66 7.53
CA PHE A 214 -7.96 -2.30 7.38
C PHE A 214 -8.85 -2.97 8.45
N GLU A 215 -8.70 -4.27 8.67
CA GLU A 215 -9.49 -5.04 9.63
C GLU A 215 -9.20 -4.63 11.08
N ASP A 216 -7.92 -4.47 11.44
CA ASP A 216 -7.50 -4.06 12.78
C ASP A 216 -8.01 -2.65 13.12
N GLU A 217 -7.97 -1.72 12.15
CA GLU A 217 -8.46 -0.35 12.31
C GLU A 217 -9.98 -0.31 12.49
N LEU A 218 -10.74 -1.05 11.67
CA LEU A 218 -12.19 -1.17 11.85
C LEU A 218 -12.53 -1.77 13.22
N LYS A 219 -11.85 -2.85 13.60
CA LYS A 219 -12.10 -3.53 14.89
C LYS A 219 -11.79 -2.63 16.08
N GLY A 220 -10.70 -1.84 16.00
CA GLY A 220 -10.27 -0.97 17.08
C GLY A 220 -11.13 0.28 17.26
N ASN A 221 -11.58 0.86 16.14
CA ASN A 221 -12.16 2.20 16.11
C ASN A 221 -13.62 2.26 15.62
N CYS A 222 -14.21 1.14 15.19
CA CYS A 222 -15.58 1.11 14.67
C CYS A 222 -16.35 -0.16 15.04
N PRO A 223 -16.85 -0.30 16.26
CA PRO A 223 -17.53 -1.53 16.71
C PRO A 223 -18.82 -1.86 15.94
N GLU A 224 -19.44 -0.87 15.30
CA GLU A 224 -20.65 -1.08 14.47
C GLU A 224 -20.31 -1.34 12.98
N CYS A 225 -19.06 -1.13 12.56
CA CYS A 225 -18.65 -1.38 11.18
C CYS A 225 -18.51 -2.90 10.90
N LYS A 226 -18.88 -3.31 9.69
CA LYS A 226 -18.87 -4.72 9.29
C LYS A 226 -18.28 -4.90 7.90
N ILE A 227 -17.44 -5.90 7.72
CA ILE A 227 -17.12 -6.45 6.40
C ILE A 227 -18.16 -7.54 6.14
N LEU A 228 -19.16 -7.22 5.30
CA LEU A 228 -20.25 -8.15 4.99
C LEU A 228 -19.82 -9.24 4.02
N GLN A 229 -18.88 -8.92 3.13
CA GLN A 229 -18.36 -9.85 2.16
C GLN A 229 -16.93 -9.50 1.77
N ARG A 230 -16.10 -10.53 1.64
CA ARG A 230 -14.76 -10.47 1.08
C ARG A 230 -14.77 -11.19 -0.27
N ILE A 231 -14.37 -10.48 -1.33
CA ILE A 231 -14.26 -11.02 -2.70
C ILE A 231 -12.78 -11.12 -3.00
N ASN A 232 -12.27 -12.36 -3.14
CA ASN A 232 -10.90 -12.62 -3.54
C ASN A 232 -10.86 -13.08 -5.01
N THR A 233 -10.04 -12.39 -5.82
CA THR A 233 -9.85 -12.73 -7.23
C THR A 233 -8.37 -12.63 -7.58
N GLY A 234 -7.87 -13.57 -8.39
CA GLY A 234 -6.52 -13.46 -8.95
C GLY A 234 -6.41 -12.25 -9.88
N ALA A 235 -5.21 -11.65 -9.98
CA ALA A 235 -4.99 -10.44 -10.77
C ALA A 235 -5.37 -10.63 -12.25
N MET A 236 -5.12 -11.82 -12.79
CA MET A 236 -5.47 -12.17 -14.17
C MET A 236 -6.98 -12.36 -14.39
N GLU A 237 -7.75 -12.47 -13.33
CA GLU A 237 -9.19 -12.69 -13.37
C GLU A 237 -10.01 -11.41 -13.08
N TRP A 238 -9.35 -10.28 -12.78
CA TRP A 238 -10.05 -9.03 -12.43
C TRP A 238 -11.09 -8.63 -13.46
N SER A 239 -10.73 -8.68 -14.76
CA SER A 239 -11.63 -8.28 -15.84
C SER A 239 -12.88 -9.14 -15.98
N THR A 240 -12.81 -10.40 -15.60
CA THR A 240 -13.90 -11.35 -15.74
C THR A 240 -14.69 -11.59 -14.47
N LYS A 241 -14.05 -11.50 -13.28
CA LYS A 241 -14.66 -11.90 -12.01
C LYS A 241 -15.09 -10.74 -11.11
N ILE A 242 -14.39 -9.60 -11.08
CA ILE A 242 -14.70 -8.52 -10.11
C ILE A 242 -16.11 -7.99 -10.34
N ARG A 243 -16.45 -7.59 -11.57
CA ARG A 243 -17.75 -7.00 -11.86
C ARG A 243 -18.92 -7.91 -11.46
N PRO A 244 -19.03 -9.17 -11.92
CA PRO A 244 -20.16 -10.03 -11.53
C PRO A 244 -20.19 -10.34 -10.03
N SER A 245 -19.03 -10.50 -9.36
CA SER A 245 -18.97 -10.78 -7.94
C SER A 245 -19.43 -9.58 -7.09
N VAL A 246 -19.04 -8.36 -7.46
CA VAL A 246 -19.49 -7.14 -6.78
C VAL A 246 -21.00 -6.92 -7.02
N GLN A 247 -21.52 -7.14 -8.24
CA GLN A 247 -22.96 -7.08 -8.52
C GLN A 247 -23.73 -8.05 -7.63
N ALA A 248 -23.31 -9.31 -7.56
CA ALA A 248 -23.96 -10.32 -6.73
C ALA A 248 -23.93 -9.92 -5.24
N ALA A 249 -22.79 -9.40 -4.75
CA ALA A 249 -22.66 -8.94 -3.37
C ALA A 249 -23.63 -7.78 -3.04
N LEU A 250 -23.75 -6.81 -3.93
CA LEU A 250 -24.64 -5.66 -3.75
C LEU A 250 -26.13 -6.02 -3.80
N LEU A 251 -26.49 -6.99 -4.64
CA LEU A 251 -27.87 -7.50 -4.72
C LEU A 251 -28.22 -8.34 -3.49
N ALA A 252 -27.31 -9.17 -3.01
CA ALA A 252 -27.51 -10.01 -1.83
C ALA A 252 -27.54 -9.20 -0.52
N ASN A 253 -26.88 -8.06 -0.46
CA ASN A 253 -26.70 -7.27 0.76
C ASN A 253 -27.13 -5.79 0.53
N PRO A 254 -28.42 -5.45 0.63
CA PRO A 254 -28.92 -4.10 0.43
C PRO A 254 -28.34 -3.05 1.39
N SER A 255 -27.83 -3.47 2.56
CA SER A 255 -27.22 -2.60 3.56
C SER A 255 -25.80 -2.16 3.25
N VAL A 256 -25.13 -2.75 2.23
CA VAL A 256 -23.78 -2.33 1.80
C VAL A 256 -23.80 -0.84 1.45
N ASN A 257 -22.85 -0.10 2.01
CA ASN A 257 -22.66 1.33 1.74
C ASN A 257 -21.24 1.68 1.29
N PHE A 258 -20.32 0.72 1.32
CA PHE A 258 -18.97 0.85 0.76
C PHE A 258 -18.53 -0.40 0.00
N VAL A 259 -17.83 -0.19 -1.11
CA VAL A 259 -17.00 -1.20 -1.77
C VAL A 259 -15.56 -0.70 -1.71
N VAL A 260 -14.66 -1.54 -1.20
CA VAL A 260 -13.24 -1.21 -1.05
C VAL A 260 -12.41 -2.18 -1.88
N PRO A 261 -12.16 -1.88 -3.17
CA PRO A 261 -11.09 -2.53 -3.92
C PRO A 261 -9.75 -2.02 -3.39
N ILE A 262 -8.91 -2.93 -2.89
CA ILE A 262 -7.67 -2.57 -2.21
C ILE A 262 -6.59 -2.00 -3.14
N TYR A 263 -6.72 -2.18 -4.44
CA TYR A 263 -5.88 -1.55 -5.48
C TYR A 263 -6.76 -0.82 -6.48
N ASP A 264 -6.39 0.38 -6.85
CA ASP A 264 -7.20 1.28 -7.65
C ASP A 264 -7.45 0.77 -9.08
N SER A 265 -6.55 -0.01 -9.64
CA SER A 265 -6.73 -0.64 -10.94
C SER A 265 -7.94 -1.58 -11.01
N MET A 266 -8.45 -2.08 -9.86
CA MET A 266 -9.69 -2.87 -9.78
C MET A 266 -10.93 -2.01 -9.99
N VAL A 267 -10.83 -0.70 -9.76
CA VAL A 267 -11.97 0.25 -9.82
C VAL A 267 -12.64 0.25 -11.18
N GLN A 268 -11.89 0.01 -12.26
CA GLN A 268 -12.44 -0.09 -13.62
C GLN A 268 -13.53 -1.17 -13.76
N PHE A 269 -13.56 -2.15 -12.85
CA PHE A 269 -14.55 -3.23 -12.82
C PHE A 269 -15.60 -3.02 -11.71
N VAL A 270 -15.23 -2.34 -10.61
CA VAL A 270 -16.12 -2.05 -9.48
C VAL A 270 -17.12 -0.95 -9.83
N VAL A 271 -16.68 0.13 -10.46
CA VAL A 271 -17.55 1.25 -10.83
C VAL A 271 -18.71 0.80 -11.71
N PRO A 272 -18.53 0.05 -12.81
CA PRO A 272 -19.62 -0.48 -13.59
C PRO A 272 -20.57 -1.40 -12.80
N ALA A 273 -20.03 -2.20 -11.84
CA ALA A 273 -20.88 -3.06 -11.00
C ALA A 273 -21.83 -2.25 -10.12
N VAL A 274 -21.34 -1.17 -9.50
CA VAL A 274 -22.16 -0.26 -8.69
C VAL A 274 -23.20 0.46 -9.56
N GLN A 275 -22.82 0.88 -10.77
CA GLN A 275 -23.74 1.57 -11.71
C GLN A 275 -24.86 0.66 -12.20
N ILE A 276 -24.54 -0.56 -12.64
CA ILE A 276 -25.55 -1.51 -13.18
C ILE A 276 -26.55 -1.91 -12.09
N THR A 277 -26.13 -1.96 -10.81
CA THR A 277 -27.06 -2.24 -9.70
C THR A 277 -27.89 -1.02 -9.27
N GLY A 278 -27.69 0.15 -9.90
CA GLY A 278 -28.40 1.39 -9.54
C GLY A 278 -28.00 1.94 -8.16
N ARG A 279 -26.85 1.53 -7.61
CA ARG A 279 -26.44 1.83 -6.24
C ARG A 279 -25.47 3.00 -6.11
N GLN A 280 -25.18 3.76 -7.16
CA GLN A 280 -24.19 4.84 -7.20
C GLN A 280 -24.47 6.00 -6.23
N SER A 281 -25.73 6.18 -5.81
CA SER A 281 -26.10 7.19 -4.80
C SER A 281 -25.94 6.71 -3.35
N THR A 282 -25.92 5.39 -3.12
CA THR A 282 -25.93 4.77 -1.78
C THR A 282 -24.66 4.01 -1.44
N VAL A 283 -23.90 3.59 -2.44
CA VAL A 283 -22.64 2.85 -2.28
C VAL A 283 -21.48 3.71 -2.74
N LYS A 284 -20.51 3.91 -1.86
CA LYS A 284 -19.27 4.64 -2.12
C LYS A 284 -18.12 3.68 -2.41
N ILE A 285 -17.08 4.17 -3.07
CA ILE A 285 -15.88 3.40 -3.39
C ILE A 285 -14.68 4.11 -2.78
N ALA A 286 -13.87 3.37 -2.01
CA ALA A 286 -12.57 3.82 -1.50
C ALA A 286 -11.48 2.87 -1.99
N THR A 287 -10.34 3.42 -2.39
CA THR A 287 -9.25 2.63 -2.97
C THR A 287 -7.88 3.24 -2.71
N PHE A 288 -6.82 2.61 -3.25
CA PHE A 288 -5.43 2.99 -3.05
C PHE A 288 -4.64 2.85 -4.35
N ASN A 289 -3.75 3.76 -4.61
CA ASN A 289 -2.54 3.87 -5.43
C ASN A 289 -2.39 5.28 -6.05
N GLY A 290 -3.45 6.00 -6.39
CA GLY A 290 -3.37 7.33 -6.97
C GLY A 290 -3.16 7.34 -8.49
N THR A 291 -3.62 6.30 -9.18
CA THR A 291 -3.52 6.22 -10.64
C THR A 291 -4.42 7.30 -11.29
N PRO A 292 -3.94 8.07 -12.28
CA PRO A 292 -4.66 9.22 -12.84
C PRO A 292 -6.09 8.97 -13.27
N PHE A 293 -6.41 7.81 -13.89
CA PHE A 293 -7.77 7.53 -14.32
C PHE A 293 -8.75 7.41 -13.14
N VAL A 294 -8.28 6.97 -11.95
CA VAL A 294 -9.10 6.89 -10.74
C VAL A 294 -9.31 8.27 -10.14
N LEU A 295 -8.30 9.13 -10.21
CA LEU A 295 -8.44 10.54 -9.82
C LEU A 295 -9.48 11.25 -10.72
N ASP A 296 -9.53 10.92 -12.01
CA ASP A 296 -10.61 11.38 -12.89
C ASP A 296 -11.98 10.83 -12.45
N TYR A 297 -12.06 9.56 -11.99
CA TYR A 297 -13.29 9.00 -11.45
C TYR A 297 -13.74 9.67 -10.14
N ILE A 298 -12.81 10.16 -9.31
CA ILE A 298 -13.15 10.98 -8.14
C ILE A 298 -13.78 12.31 -8.61
N ARG A 299 -13.16 12.99 -9.58
CA ARG A 299 -13.67 14.23 -10.14
C ARG A 299 -15.09 14.07 -10.73
N GLU A 300 -15.37 12.90 -11.29
CA GLU A 300 -16.67 12.53 -11.87
C GLU A 300 -17.67 12.03 -10.82
N GLY A 301 -17.30 11.93 -9.55
CA GLY A 301 -18.16 11.45 -8.46
C GLY A 301 -18.41 9.94 -8.46
N LYS A 302 -17.61 9.16 -9.20
CA LYS A 302 -17.72 7.70 -9.30
C LYS A 302 -16.94 6.98 -8.18
N VAL A 303 -15.89 7.60 -7.66
CA VAL A 303 -15.06 7.14 -6.54
C VAL A 303 -15.06 8.21 -5.47
N ASP A 304 -15.15 7.82 -4.19
CA ASP A 304 -15.25 8.75 -3.06
C ASP A 304 -13.86 9.21 -2.58
N VAL A 305 -12.87 8.31 -2.62
CA VAL A 305 -11.48 8.58 -2.21
C VAL A 305 -10.49 7.63 -2.90
N ASP A 306 -9.29 8.15 -3.14
CA ASP A 306 -8.09 7.38 -3.41
C ASP A 306 -7.00 7.78 -2.40
N ILE A 307 -6.48 6.80 -1.64
CA ILE A 307 -5.28 6.99 -0.84
C ILE A 307 -4.11 6.96 -1.80
N GLY A 308 -3.75 8.14 -2.32
CA GLY A 308 -2.77 8.25 -3.38
C GLY A 308 -1.33 8.16 -2.89
N GLU A 309 -0.48 7.58 -3.72
CA GLU A 309 0.96 7.72 -3.68
C GLU A 309 1.44 8.20 -5.06
N SER A 310 2.42 9.11 -5.10
CA SER A 310 2.89 9.64 -6.37
C SER A 310 3.72 8.60 -7.12
N LEU A 311 3.21 8.09 -8.26
CA LEU A 311 3.94 7.13 -9.09
C LEU A 311 5.26 7.71 -9.60
N ASP A 312 5.29 9.00 -9.89
CA ASP A 312 6.52 9.70 -10.30
C ASP A 312 7.54 9.76 -9.14
N TRP A 313 7.08 10.00 -7.90
CA TRP A 313 7.94 9.93 -6.72
C TRP A 313 8.41 8.51 -6.43
N ILE A 314 7.52 7.51 -6.53
CA ILE A 314 7.89 6.08 -6.37
C ILE A 314 9.00 5.73 -7.35
N ALA A 315 8.84 6.10 -8.62
CA ALA A 315 9.84 5.82 -9.66
C ALA A 315 11.22 6.42 -9.31
N HIS A 316 11.27 7.69 -8.88
CA HIS A 316 12.52 8.30 -8.41
C HIS A 316 13.11 7.57 -7.20
N ALA A 317 12.27 7.21 -6.21
CA ALA A 317 12.72 6.48 -5.03
C ALA A 317 13.22 5.07 -5.37
N THR A 318 12.61 4.42 -6.36
CA THR A 318 13.02 3.11 -6.90
C THR A 318 14.38 3.21 -7.54
N ILE A 319 14.59 4.16 -8.45
CA ILE A 319 15.89 4.40 -9.10
C ILE A 319 16.97 4.76 -8.06
N ASP A 320 16.65 5.65 -7.09
CA ASP A 320 17.58 5.99 -5.98
C ASP A 320 18.02 4.76 -5.20
N GLY A 321 17.04 3.95 -4.77
CA GLY A 321 17.30 2.76 -3.96
C GLY A 321 18.15 1.73 -4.70
N TYR A 322 17.90 1.53 -5.99
CA TYR A 322 18.64 0.59 -6.81
C TYR A 322 20.05 1.05 -7.08
N LEU A 323 20.26 2.32 -7.40
CA LEU A 323 21.59 2.86 -7.59
C LEU A 323 22.42 2.80 -6.29
N ARG A 324 21.78 3.07 -5.15
CA ARG A 324 22.44 2.89 -3.84
C ARG A 324 22.89 1.44 -3.62
N ALA A 325 22.00 0.48 -3.84
CA ALA A 325 22.31 -0.94 -3.70
C ALA A 325 23.47 -1.36 -4.62
N ASP A 326 23.46 -0.85 -5.84
CA ASP A 326 24.45 -1.19 -6.85
C ASP A 326 25.80 -0.53 -6.57
N CYS A 327 25.83 0.67 -6.03
CA CYS A 327 27.04 1.39 -5.64
C CYS A 327 27.52 1.07 -4.20
N GLY A 328 26.92 0.11 -3.51
CA GLY A 328 27.30 -0.28 -2.16
C GLY A 328 26.98 0.76 -1.09
N LEU A 329 25.99 1.62 -1.34
CA LEU A 329 25.52 2.62 -0.40
C LEU A 329 24.34 2.07 0.44
N PRO A 330 24.07 2.63 1.62
CA PRO A 330 22.92 2.23 2.42
C PRO A 330 21.59 2.42 1.66
N VAL A 331 20.76 1.36 1.60
CA VAL A 331 19.44 1.36 0.97
C VAL A 331 18.37 1.50 2.06
N PRO A 332 17.43 2.45 1.92
CA PRO A 332 16.31 2.53 2.86
C PRO A 332 15.38 1.31 2.70
N LYS A 333 14.92 0.75 3.82
CA LYS A 333 13.95 -0.36 3.78
C LYS A 333 12.57 0.05 3.26
N ASN A 334 12.20 1.30 3.50
CA ASN A 334 10.96 1.91 3.04
C ASN A 334 11.30 3.00 2.04
N ILE A 335 10.64 3.00 0.89
CA ILE A 335 10.87 4.02 -0.15
C ILE A 335 10.52 5.43 0.32
N GLY A 336 9.76 5.56 1.44
CA GLY A 336 9.47 6.84 2.06
C GLY A 336 8.54 7.76 1.25
N VAL A 337 7.85 7.23 0.25
CA VAL A 337 6.86 8.00 -0.51
C VAL A 337 5.65 8.26 0.39
N PRO A 338 5.26 9.52 0.61
CA PRO A 338 4.13 9.85 1.48
C PRO A 338 2.80 9.51 0.82
N PHE A 339 1.85 9.02 1.63
CA PHE A 339 0.46 8.92 1.20
C PHE A 339 -0.22 10.30 1.27
N TYR A 340 -1.07 10.55 0.27
CA TYR A 340 -1.86 11.77 0.15
C TYR A 340 -3.30 11.42 -0.18
N ILE A 341 -4.26 12.02 0.50
CA ILE A 341 -5.67 11.68 0.30
C ILE A 341 -6.28 12.55 -0.78
N PHE A 342 -6.71 11.92 -1.88
CA PHE A 342 -7.50 12.55 -2.92
C PHE A 342 -8.99 12.28 -2.72
N ASP A 343 -9.78 13.35 -2.63
CA ASP A 343 -11.23 13.31 -2.69
C ASP A 343 -11.76 14.46 -3.58
N ALA A 344 -13.07 14.63 -3.63
CA ALA A 344 -13.71 15.66 -4.45
C ALA A 344 -13.23 17.10 -4.15
N SER A 345 -12.68 17.36 -2.94
CA SER A 345 -12.25 18.69 -2.51
C SER A 345 -10.92 19.14 -3.13
N ASN A 346 -10.04 18.19 -3.48
CA ASN A 346 -8.68 18.48 -3.91
C ASN A 346 -8.22 17.76 -5.19
N VAL A 347 -9.01 16.84 -5.73
CA VAL A 347 -8.62 16.02 -6.89
C VAL A 347 -8.29 16.85 -8.14
N ARG A 348 -8.80 18.07 -8.26
CA ARG A 348 -8.48 18.97 -9.39
C ARG A 348 -7.00 19.40 -9.39
N ASP A 349 -6.31 19.30 -8.27
CA ASP A 349 -4.87 19.55 -8.18
C ASP A 349 -4.04 18.55 -8.99
N ALA A 350 -4.59 17.36 -9.24
CA ALA A 350 -3.97 16.35 -10.10
C ALA A 350 -4.06 16.68 -11.61
N GLY A 351 -4.76 17.77 -11.96
CA GLY A 351 -4.97 18.15 -13.36
C GLY A 351 -6.32 17.72 -13.92
N VAL A 352 -6.64 18.19 -15.15
CA VAL A 352 -7.85 17.81 -15.91
C VAL A 352 -7.47 17.63 -17.36
N PRO A 353 -7.32 16.37 -17.85
CA PRO A 353 -7.35 15.11 -17.07
C PRO A 353 -6.23 15.05 -16.02
N ALA A 354 -6.36 14.14 -15.07
CA ALA A 354 -5.32 13.91 -14.07
C ALA A 354 -4.02 13.39 -14.70
N SER A 355 -2.88 13.74 -14.12
CA SER A 355 -1.57 13.30 -14.62
C SER A 355 -0.65 12.83 -13.49
N PHE A 356 0.31 11.95 -13.81
CA PHE A 356 1.20 11.30 -12.85
C PHE A 356 2.10 12.27 -12.07
N ASP A 357 2.40 13.42 -12.62
CA ASP A 357 3.34 14.40 -12.08
C ASP A 357 2.65 15.53 -11.30
N LYS A 358 1.33 15.47 -11.09
CA LYS A 358 0.54 16.50 -10.44
C LYS A 358 -0.19 16.02 -9.20
N GLY A 359 -0.59 16.98 -8.37
CA GLY A 359 -1.41 16.71 -7.19
C GLY A 359 -0.62 16.55 -5.89
N TYR A 360 0.61 16.07 -5.96
CA TYR A 360 1.44 15.79 -4.77
C TYR A 360 2.44 16.90 -4.42
N GLY A 361 2.51 17.98 -5.22
CA GLY A 361 3.56 18.99 -5.14
C GLY A 361 4.85 18.55 -5.83
N ASP A 362 5.83 19.45 -5.90
CA ASP A 362 7.08 19.27 -6.66
C ASP A 362 8.33 19.09 -5.78
N ALA A 363 8.17 19.05 -4.45
CA ALA A 363 9.28 19.01 -3.51
C ALA A 363 10.24 17.83 -3.75
N TYR A 364 9.71 16.67 -4.15
CA TYR A 364 10.51 15.48 -4.42
C TYR A 364 11.38 15.61 -5.67
N LYS A 365 10.92 16.28 -6.73
CA LYS A 365 11.68 16.45 -7.98
C LYS A 365 12.98 17.19 -7.69
N GLN A 366 12.89 18.36 -7.05
CA GLN A 366 14.06 19.11 -6.63
C GLN A 366 14.88 18.35 -5.59
N GLY A 367 14.19 17.63 -4.69
CA GLY A 367 14.80 16.80 -3.66
C GLY A 367 15.71 15.73 -4.25
N PHE A 368 15.23 14.95 -5.22
CA PHE A 368 16.02 13.90 -5.89
C PHE A 368 17.13 14.49 -6.76
N ARG A 369 16.90 15.59 -7.51
CA ARG A 369 17.97 16.25 -8.24
C ARG A 369 19.15 16.64 -7.33
N SER A 370 18.85 17.22 -6.18
CA SER A 370 19.88 17.57 -5.18
C SER A 370 20.54 16.33 -4.59
N LEU A 371 19.76 15.30 -4.26
CA LEU A 371 20.23 14.03 -3.69
C LEU A 371 21.15 13.27 -4.68
N TRP A 372 20.86 13.33 -5.97
CA TRP A 372 21.61 12.70 -7.06
C TRP A 372 22.75 13.55 -7.58
N MET A 373 22.98 14.72 -6.97
CA MET A 373 24.01 15.69 -7.36
C MET A 373 23.92 16.11 -8.85
N LEU A 374 22.70 16.13 -9.39
CA LEU A 374 22.44 16.58 -10.76
C LEU A 374 22.51 18.13 -10.85
N LYS A 375 23.15 18.63 -11.93
CA LYS A 375 23.25 20.05 -12.24
C LYS A 375 21.93 20.64 -12.77
#